data_3a1178d96b7becd4531dce8072cce8c7
#
_entry.id   3a1178d96b7becd4531dce8072cce8c7
#
_cell.length_a   1.000
_cell.length_b   1.000
_cell.length_c   1.000
_cell.angle_alpha   90.00
_cell.angle_beta   90.00
_cell.angle_gamma   90.00
#
_symmetry.space_group_name_H-M   'P 1'
#
loop_
_entity.id
_entity.type
_entity.pdbx_description
1 polymer ?
#
loop_
_entity_poly.entity_id
_entity_poly.type
_entity_poly.pdbx_seq_one_letter_code
_entity_poly.pdbx_strand_id
1 'polypeptide(L)'
;VETFKGTEYDSGYDQNLRAEIADYFRPLRDEALASGLLNPKNMGVNIKTLLYQVPGGMLSNLTSQLKEQGAEDKYYEVLEEVPRVRKDLGEPPLVTPSSQIVGTQAVFNVLMGERYKVATKETKDVLLGKYGQTVKPFNPEVVEKVLGEDAKNAITCRYADLLEPELDKLEAEMAQYKQQDEDVLTYALFP
;
A
#
# COMPACT_ATOMS: atom_id res chain seq x y z
N VAL A 1 3.58 -3.23 28.61
CA VAL A 1 2.63 -3.68 29.64
C VAL A 1 3.15 -3.27 31.01
N GLU A 2 4.34 -3.69 31.45
CA GLU A 2 4.90 -3.30 32.76
C GLU A 2 4.99 -1.79 32.97
N THR A 3 5.30 -1.03 31.93
CA THR A 3 5.41 0.45 31.97
C THR A 3 4.11 1.12 32.41
N PHE A 4 2.96 0.53 32.08
CA PHE A 4 1.64 1.07 32.38
C PHE A 4 0.93 0.38 33.53
N LYS A 5 1.61 -0.56 34.23
CA LYS A 5 1.03 -1.30 35.35
C LYS A 5 0.60 -0.38 36.46
N GLY A 6 -0.64 -0.52 36.93
CA GLY A 6 -1.24 0.30 37.97
C GLY A 6 -1.64 1.71 37.52
N THR A 7 -1.62 2.01 36.21
CA THR A 7 -2.16 3.25 35.62
C THR A 7 -3.51 3.01 34.98
N GLU A 8 -4.20 4.06 34.53
CA GLU A 8 -5.44 3.96 33.74
C GLU A 8 -5.28 3.20 32.41
N TYR A 9 -4.04 3.02 31.94
CA TYR A 9 -3.68 2.28 30.73
C TYR A 9 -3.19 0.85 31.00
N ASP A 10 -3.34 0.37 32.25
CA ASP A 10 -2.98 -1.00 32.61
C ASP A 10 -3.90 -1.98 31.89
N SER A 11 -3.33 -2.87 31.09
CA SER A 11 -4.08 -3.88 30.34
C SER A 11 -4.65 -4.99 31.22
N GLY A 12 -4.20 -5.13 32.47
CA GLY A 12 -4.63 -6.19 33.40
C GLY A 12 -4.22 -7.59 32.97
N TYR A 13 -3.35 -7.76 31.97
CA TYR A 13 -2.93 -9.10 31.51
C TYR A 13 -2.09 -9.84 32.55
N ASP A 14 -2.37 -11.14 32.69
CA ASP A 14 -1.56 -12.04 33.51
C ASP A 14 -0.14 -12.16 32.95
N GLN A 15 0.84 -11.71 33.74
CA GLN A 15 2.24 -11.68 33.34
C GLN A 15 2.84 -13.09 33.23
N ASN A 16 2.40 -14.06 34.06
CA ASN A 16 2.87 -15.43 34.01
C ASN A 16 2.39 -16.12 32.74
N LEU A 17 1.10 -15.96 32.41
CA LEU A 17 0.54 -16.49 31.17
C LEU A 17 1.22 -15.89 29.92
N ARG A 18 1.55 -14.61 29.96
CA ARG A 18 2.31 -13.96 28.86
C ARG A 18 3.71 -14.55 28.72
N ALA A 19 4.39 -14.83 29.82
CA ALA A 19 5.71 -15.46 29.79
C ALA A 19 5.62 -16.89 29.23
N GLU A 20 4.63 -17.67 29.65
CA GLU A 20 4.35 -19.01 29.11
C GLU A 20 4.11 -18.99 27.60
N ILE A 21 3.27 -18.06 27.12
CA ILE A 21 3.02 -17.88 25.69
C ILE A 21 4.32 -17.51 24.94
N ALA A 22 5.12 -16.59 25.50
CA ALA A 22 6.38 -16.20 24.88
C ALA A 22 7.38 -17.36 24.79
N ASP A 23 7.47 -18.17 25.84
CA ASP A 23 8.34 -19.34 25.87
C ASP A 23 7.89 -20.45 24.90
N TYR A 24 6.58 -20.62 24.72
CA TYR A 24 6.03 -21.54 23.72
C TYR A 24 6.39 -21.11 22.28
N PHE A 25 6.25 -19.81 21.97
CA PHE A 25 6.50 -19.33 20.61
C PHE A 25 7.98 -19.10 20.27
N ARG A 26 8.86 -19.01 21.25
CA ARG A 26 10.30 -18.79 21.04
C ARG A 26 10.96 -19.84 20.15
N PRO A 27 10.86 -21.15 20.44
CA PRO A 27 11.43 -22.19 19.58
C PRO A 27 10.82 -22.22 18.18
N LEU A 28 9.50 -21.98 18.04
CA LEU A 28 8.84 -21.92 16.74
C LEU A 28 9.36 -20.75 15.89
N ARG A 29 9.61 -19.60 16.53
CA ARG A 29 10.23 -18.46 15.88
C ARG A 29 11.66 -18.78 15.40
N ASP A 30 12.45 -19.44 16.23
CA ASP A 30 13.84 -19.79 15.92
C ASP A 30 13.90 -20.79 14.77
N GLU A 31 12.98 -21.77 14.72
CA GLU A 31 12.82 -22.69 13.60
C GLU A 31 12.41 -21.96 12.32
N ALA A 32 11.44 -21.02 12.40
CA ALA A 32 11.00 -20.23 11.27
C ALA A 32 12.09 -19.29 10.72
N LEU A 33 12.97 -18.81 11.60
CA LEU A 33 14.16 -18.06 11.19
C LEU A 33 15.20 -18.96 10.49
N ALA A 34 15.46 -20.14 11.05
CA ALA A 34 16.42 -21.09 10.50
C ALA A 34 15.97 -21.64 9.13
N SER A 35 14.67 -21.87 8.95
CA SER A 35 14.10 -22.32 7.67
C SER A 35 13.95 -21.22 6.60
N GLY A 36 14.18 -19.95 6.97
CA GLY A 36 13.99 -18.81 6.08
C GLY A 36 12.53 -18.38 5.88
N LEU A 37 11.59 -18.98 6.60
CA LEU A 37 10.16 -18.59 6.60
C LEU A 37 9.99 -17.16 7.14
N LEU A 38 10.76 -16.79 8.16
CA LEU A 38 10.84 -15.43 8.68
C LEU A 38 12.09 -14.74 8.13
N ASN A 39 11.90 -13.57 7.52
CA ASN A 39 13.02 -12.76 7.04
C ASN A 39 13.56 -11.89 8.20
N PRO A 40 14.82 -12.06 8.63
CA PRO A 40 15.41 -11.26 9.71
C PRO A 40 15.39 -9.75 9.47
N LYS A 41 15.44 -9.33 8.19
CA LYS A 41 15.37 -7.90 7.81
C LYS A 41 14.06 -7.21 8.26
N ASN A 42 12.98 -8.00 8.39
CA ASN A 42 11.66 -7.50 8.78
C ASN A 42 11.42 -7.54 10.30
N MET A 43 12.35 -8.08 11.08
CA MET A 43 12.16 -8.34 12.51
C MET A 43 12.84 -7.32 13.43
N GLY A 44 13.70 -6.48 12.91
CA GLY A 44 14.43 -5.46 13.66
C GLY A 44 13.73 -4.10 13.65
N VAL A 45 14.00 -3.29 14.69
CA VAL A 45 13.64 -1.87 14.64
C VAL A 45 14.64 -1.17 13.70
N ASN A 46 14.17 -0.73 12.55
CA ASN A 46 14.98 0.06 11.64
C ASN A 46 14.53 1.53 11.72
N ILE A 47 15.33 2.36 12.38
CA ILE A 47 15.04 3.79 12.53
C ILE A 47 14.88 4.49 11.16
N LYS A 48 15.57 4.02 10.14
CA LYS A 48 15.44 4.55 8.78
C LYS A 48 14.03 4.38 8.21
N THR A 49 13.28 3.35 8.61
CA THR A 49 11.87 3.19 8.17
C THR A 49 10.96 4.29 8.70
N LEU A 50 11.25 4.81 9.89
CA LEU A 50 10.55 5.98 10.43
C LEU A 50 10.88 7.25 9.62
N LEU A 51 12.12 7.42 9.19
CA LEU A 51 12.54 8.54 8.35
C LEU A 51 11.90 8.48 6.97
N TYR A 52 11.80 7.28 6.40
CA TYR A 52 11.18 7.06 5.08
C TYR A 52 9.66 6.95 5.14
N GLN A 53 9.06 6.98 6.35
CA GLN A 53 7.61 6.95 6.58
C GLN A 53 6.92 5.72 5.95
N VAL A 54 7.64 4.61 5.82
CA VAL A 54 7.16 3.40 5.16
C VAL A 54 6.50 2.46 6.17
N PRO A 55 5.22 2.12 6.02
CA PRO A 55 4.55 1.12 6.88
C PRO A 55 5.17 -0.28 6.72
N GLY A 56 5.12 -1.10 7.77
CA GLY A 56 5.74 -2.43 7.79
C GLY A 56 5.28 -3.35 6.65
N GLY A 57 3.98 -3.37 6.32
CA GLY A 57 3.45 -4.14 5.19
C GLY A 57 4.00 -3.71 3.83
N MET A 58 4.25 -2.40 3.65
CA MET A 58 4.86 -1.87 2.43
C MET A 58 6.32 -2.33 2.28
N LEU A 59 7.08 -2.45 3.39
CA LEU A 59 8.46 -2.94 3.35
C LEU A 59 8.55 -4.35 2.80
N SER A 60 7.66 -5.24 3.24
CA SER A 60 7.60 -6.63 2.75
C SER A 60 7.32 -6.68 1.25
N ASN A 61 6.37 -5.87 0.78
CA ASN A 61 6.02 -5.78 -0.64
C ASN A 61 7.19 -5.24 -1.47
N LEU A 62 7.85 -4.18 -1.03
CA LEU A 62 9.03 -3.63 -1.71
C LEU A 62 10.18 -4.64 -1.79
N THR A 63 10.43 -5.37 -0.70
CA THR A 63 11.46 -6.42 -0.68
C THR A 63 11.15 -7.52 -1.69
N SER A 64 9.89 -7.98 -1.76
CA SER A 64 9.46 -9.00 -2.71
C SER A 64 9.58 -8.51 -4.16
N GLN A 65 9.11 -7.31 -4.46
CA GLN A 65 9.22 -6.72 -5.80
C GLN A 65 10.67 -6.57 -6.26
N LEU A 66 11.56 -6.08 -5.39
CA LEU A 66 12.98 -5.94 -5.72
C LEU A 66 13.66 -7.29 -5.92
N LYS A 67 13.27 -8.31 -5.15
CA LYS A 67 13.77 -9.67 -5.32
C LYS A 67 13.34 -10.27 -6.67
N GLU A 68 12.08 -10.11 -7.05
CA GLU A 68 11.58 -10.56 -8.35
C GLU A 68 12.29 -9.89 -9.54
N GLN A 69 12.72 -8.64 -9.35
CA GLN A 69 13.48 -7.87 -10.35
C GLN A 69 15.00 -8.08 -10.28
N GLY A 70 15.50 -8.90 -9.34
CA GLY A 70 16.94 -9.11 -9.13
C GLY A 70 17.69 -7.84 -8.70
N ALA A 71 17.01 -6.92 -8.04
CA ALA A 71 17.51 -5.59 -7.67
C ALA A 71 17.48 -5.34 -6.15
N GLU A 72 17.76 -6.37 -5.35
CA GLU A 72 17.74 -6.27 -3.88
C GLU A 72 18.78 -5.28 -3.34
N ASP A 73 19.85 -5.03 -4.08
CA ASP A 73 20.87 -4.03 -3.78
C ASP A 73 20.32 -2.60 -3.78
N LYS A 74 19.25 -2.34 -4.54
CA LYS A 74 18.58 -1.04 -4.66
C LYS A 74 17.60 -0.72 -3.52
N TYR A 75 17.43 -1.61 -2.56
CA TYR A 75 16.43 -1.48 -1.49
C TYR A 75 16.48 -0.13 -0.77
N TYR A 76 17.66 0.33 -0.38
CA TYR A 76 17.77 1.61 0.34
C TYR A 76 17.52 2.82 -0.56
N GLU A 77 17.93 2.77 -1.83
CA GLU A 77 17.64 3.82 -2.80
C GLU A 77 16.12 3.97 -3.00
N VAL A 78 15.38 2.85 -3.06
CA VAL A 78 13.92 2.85 -3.16
C VAL A 78 13.28 3.44 -1.90
N LEU A 79 13.77 3.08 -0.71
CA LEU A 79 13.26 3.65 0.54
C LEU A 79 13.45 5.17 0.62
N GLU A 80 14.56 5.70 0.08
CA GLU A 80 14.80 7.15 0.00
C GLU A 80 13.91 7.84 -1.04
N GLU A 81 13.52 7.12 -2.08
CA GLU A 81 12.65 7.64 -3.13
C GLU A 81 11.16 7.68 -2.72
N VAL A 82 10.71 6.78 -1.83
CA VAL A 82 9.31 6.73 -1.37
C VAL A 82 8.79 8.07 -0.85
N PRO A 83 9.46 8.78 0.07
CA PRO A 83 9.00 10.09 0.55
C PRO A 83 8.92 11.15 -0.56
N ARG A 84 9.82 11.07 -1.55
CA ARG A 84 9.83 11.98 -2.69
C ARG A 84 8.63 11.76 -3.59
N VAL A 85 8.35 10.51 -3.95
CA VAL A 85 7.17 10.13 -4.73
C VAL A 85 5.89 10.50 -3.96
N ARG A 86 5.84 10.20 -2.65
CA ARG A 86 4.71 10.58 -1.81
C ARG A 86 4.44 12.09 -1.85
N LYS A 87 5.49 12.90 -1.75
CA LYS A 87 5.38 14.35 -1.83
C LYS A 87 4.87 14.82 -3.19
N ASP A 88 5.39 14.24 -4.26
CA ASP A 88 4.98 14.58 -5.63
C ASP A 88 3.50 14.25 -5.90
N LEU A 89 3.00 13.18 -5.29
CA LEU A 89 1.61 12.74 -5.41
C LEU A 89 0.67 13.39 -4.37
N GLY A 90 1.05 14.52 -3.78
CA GLY A 90 0.18 15.30 -2.90
C GLY A 90 0.05 14.75 -1.48
N GLU A 91 1.05 14.04 -1.00
CA GLU A 91 1.13 13.47 0.35
C GLU A 91 -0.04 12.53 0.73
N PRO A 92 -0.41 11.56 -0.12
CA PRO A 92 -1.45 10.62 0.24
C PRO A 92 -1.06 9.83 1.51
N PRO A 93 -2.04 9.39 2.33
CA PRO A 93 -1.77 8.46 3.40
C PRO A 93 -1.23 7.14 2.82
N LEU A 94 -0.18 6.58 3.44
CA LEU A 94 0.42 5.32 2.97
C LEU A 94 -0.34 4.10 3.51
N VAL A 95 -1.57 3.93 3.02
CA VAL A 95 -2.44 2.77 3.24
C VAL A 95 -2.80 2.17 1.88
N THR A 96 -3.40 0.98 1.85
CA THR A 96 -3.88 0.38 0.59
C THR A 96 -5.01 1.23 -0.02
N PRO A 97 -4.98 1.57 -1.31
CA PRO A 97 -3.99 1.19 -2.33
C PRO A 97 -2.82 2.17 -2.51
N SER A 98 -2.88 3.37 -1.91
CA SER A 98 -1.91 4.46 -2.14
C SER A 98 -0.48 4.08 -1.77
N SER A 99 -0.27 3.26 -0.72
CA SER A 99 1.05 2.76 -0.36
C SER A 99 1.68 1.89 -1.46
N GLN A 100 0.87 1.08 -2.15
CA GLN A 100 1.33 0.27 -3.27
C GLN A 100 1.67 1.13 -4.48
N ILE A 101 0.85 2.14 -4.79
CA ILE A 101 1.07 3.06 -5.91
C ILE A 101 2.38 3.82 -5.71
N VAL A 102 2.56 4.44 -4.54
CA VAL A 102 3.79 5.16 -4.18
C VAL A 102 5.00 4.24 -4.21
N GLY A 103 4.89 3.04 -3.63
CA GLY A 103 5.98 2.07 -3.57
C GLY A 103 6.41 1.59 -4.95
N THR A 104 5.47 1.16 -5.77
CA THR A 104 5.75 0.68 -7.13
C THR A 104 6.36 1.79 -7.99
N GLN A 105 5.84 3.01 -7.89
CA GLN A 105 6.43 4.15 -8.62
C GLN A 105 7.85 4.46 -8.14
N ALA A 106 8.13 4.37 -6.84
CA ALA A 106 9.48 4.55 -6.31
C ALA A 106 10.45 3.48 -6.84
N VAL A 107 10.02 2.22 -6.91
CA VAL A 107 10.79 1.14 -7.53
C VAL A 107 11.11 1.46 -8.99
N PHE A 108 10.13 1.86 -9.80
CA PHE A 108 10.37 2.20 -11.20
C PHE A 108 11.31 3.39 -11.35
N ASN A 109 11.18 4.44 -10.54
CA ASN A 109 12.06 5.60 -10.59
C ASN A 109 13.53 5.20 -10.39
N VAL A 110 13.80 4.31 -9.44
CA VAL A 110 15.14 3.83 -9.13
C VAL A 110 15.67 2.87 -10.21
N LEU A 111 14.86 1.89 -10.63
CA LEU A 111 15.27 0.91 -11.61
C LEU A 111 15.54 1.51 -12.99
N MET A 112 14.73 2.51 -13.39
CA MET A 112 14.91 3.20 -14.69
C MET A 112 16.02 4.27 -14.67
N GLY A 113 16.58 4.58 -13.49
CA GLY A 113 17.60 5.61 -13.31
C GLY A 113 17.11 7.04 -13.57
N GLU A 114 15.83 7.22 -13.86
CA GLU A 114 15.19 8.52 -14.10
C GLU A 114 13.78 8.52 -13.52
N ARG A 115 13.46 9.54 -12.72
CA ARG A 115 12.16 9.70 -12.07
C ARG A 115 11.06 9.90 -13.11
N TYR A 116 9.99 9.11 -12.98
CA TYR A 116 8.80 9.14 -13.86
C TYR A 116 9.12 8.95 -15.35
N LYS A 117 10.23 8.28 -15.69
CA LYS A 117 10.48 7.81 -17.05
C LYS A 117 9.42 6.80 -17.48
N VAL A 118 9.02 5.97 -16.54
CA VAL A 118 7.86 5.07 -16.63
C VAL A 118 6.93 5.40 -15.50
N ALA A 119 5.70 5.78 -15.80
CA ALA A 119 4.63 5.97 -14.84
C ALA A 119 3.61 4.85 -14.98
N THR A 120 3.24 4.23 -13.84
CA THR A 120 2.21 3.19 -13.84
C THR A 120 0.85 3.79 -14.16
N LYS A 121 -0.08 2.93 -14.60
CA LYS A 121 -1.48 3.34 -14.82
C LYS A 121 -2.07 3.96 -13.56
N GLU A 122 -1.83 3.35 -12.41
CA GLU A 122 -2.32 3.79 -11.11
C GLU A 122 -1.76 5.17 -10.75
N THR A 123 -0.47 5.41 -11.00
CA THR A 123 0.15 6.74 -10.81
C THR A 123 -0.51 7.80 -11.68
N LYS A 124 -0.79 7.49 -12.95
CA LYS A 124 -1.52 8.39 -13.86
C LYS A 124 -2.95 8.64 -13.35
N ASP A 125 -3.63 7.60 -12.91
CA ASP A 125 -5.00 7.69 -12.38
C ASP A 125 -5.06 8.52 -11.09
N VAL A 126 -4.04 8.47 -10.22
CA VAL A 126 -3.90 9.37 -9.06
C VAL A 126 -3.79 10.82 -9.52
N LEU A 127 -2.88 11.10 -10.45
CA LEU A 127 -2.66 12.46 -10.97
C LEU A 127 -3.89 13.01 -11.72
N LEU A 128 -4.70 12.14 -12.32
CA LEU A 128 -5.99 12.48 -12.93
C LEU A 128 -7.12 12.69 -11.92
N GLY A 129 -6.88 12.47 -10.62
CA GLY A 129 -7.88 12.66 -9.57
C GLY A 129 -8.86 11.51 -9.36
N LYS A 130 -8.68 10.35 -10.02
CA LYS A 130 -9.58 9.19 -9.91
C LYS A 130 -9.58 8.54 -8.51
N TYR A 131 -8.54 8.79 -7.72
CA TYR A 131 -8.43 8.34 -6.32
C TYR A 131 -8.91 9.40 -5.31
N GLY A 132 -9.51 10.48 -5.78
CA GLY A 132 -10.01 11.57 -4.96
C GLY A 132 -8.97 12.67 -4.68
N GLN A 133 -9.30 13.53 -3.73
CA GLN A 133 -8.46 14.67 -3.37
C GLN A 133 -7.33 14.26 -2.42
N THR A 134 -6.15 14.78 -2.67
CA THR A 134 -4.96 14.60 -1.81
C THR A 134 -4.83 15.74 -0.80
N VAL A 135 -3.99 15.51 0.24
CA VAL A 135 -3.77 16.49 1.32
C VAL A 135 -3.11 17.76 0.81
N LYS A 136 -2.22 17.61 -0.17
CA LYS A 136 -1.53 18.72 -0.84
C LYS A 136 -1.69 18.62 -2.35
N PRO A 137 -1.48 19.72 -3.08
CA PRO A 137 -1.48 19.68 -4.54
C PRO A 137 -0.36 18.76 -5.05
N PHE A 138 -0.59 18.17 -6.21
CA PHE A 138 0.43 17.41 -6.93
C PHE A 138 1.60 18.30 -7.36
N ASN A 139 2.78 17.72 -7.51
CA ASN A 139 3.92 18.42 -8.08
C ASN A 139 3.64 18.74 -9.57
N PRO A 140 3.60 20.01 -9.98
CA PRO A 140 3.22 20.39 -11.33
C PRO A 140 4.20 19.88 -12.40
N GLU A 141 5.50 19.76 -12.09
CA GLU A 141 6.49 19.20 -13.01
C GLU A 141 6.23 17.71 -13.27
N VAL A 142 5.76 16.99 -12.25
CA VAL A 142 5.41 15.56 -12.40
C VAL A 142 4.10 15.41 -13.17
N VAL A 143 3.12 16.26 -12.92
CA VAL A 143 1.87 16.29 -13.69
C VAL A 143 2.16 16.50 -15.17
N GLU A 144 2.97 17.51 -15.50
CA GLU A 144 3.37 17.81 -16.88
C GLU A 144 4.14 16.63 -17.52
N LYS A 145 5.13 16.08 -16.79
CA LYS A 145 5.95 14.95 -17.30
C LYS A 145 5.15 13.69 -17.56
N VAL A 146 4.18 13.38 -16.68
CA VAL A 146 3.44 12.10 -16.70
C VAL A 146 2.19 12.15 -17.57
N LEU A 147 1.45 13.26 -17.49
CA LEU A 147 0.17 13.44 -18.18
C LEU A 147 0.28 14.30 -19.43
N GLY A 148 1.17 15.30 -19.46
CA GLY A 148 1.25 16.25 -20.56
C GLY A 148 -0.13 16.85 -20.88
N GLU A 149 -0.60 16.66 -22.12
CA GLU A 149 -1.91 17.18 -22.54
C GLU A 149 -3.09 16.51 -21.82
N ASP A 150 -2.94 15.30 -21.30
CA ASP A 150 -4.00 14.59 -20.58
C ASP A 150 -4.32 15.23 -19.21
N ALA A 151 -3.46 16.13 -18.71
CA ALA A 151 -3.71 16.88 -17.48
C ALA A 151 -5.02 17.69 -17.52
N LYS A 152 -5.46 18.12 -18.71
CA LYS A 152 -6.75 18.79 -18.91
C LYS A 152 -7.97 17.94 -18.57
N ASN A 153 -7.80 16.61 -18.55
CA ASN A 153 -8.85 15.64 -18.24
C ASN A 153 -8.90 15.33 -16.73
N ALA A 154 -8.15 16.06 -15.89
CA ALA A 154 -8.14 15.86 -14.45
C ALA A 154 -9.54 16.06 -13.84
N ILE A 155 -9.90 15.15 -12.94
CA ILE A 155 -11.20 15.10 -12.30
C ILE A 155 -11.14 15.88 -10.99
N THR A 156 -12.13 16.73 -10.74
CA THR A 156 -12.22 17.53 -9.51
C THR A 156 -13.38 17.15 -8.62
N CYS A 157 -14.27 16.28 -9.11
CA CYS A 157 -15.38 15.69 -8.34
C CYS A 157 -15.00 14.27 -7.86
N ARG A 158 -15.87 13.65 -7.10
CA ARG A 158 -15.71 12.24 -6.72
C ARG A 158 -15.84 11.36 -7.97
N TYR A 159 -14.84 10.50 -8.22
CA TYR A 159 -14.83 9.66 -9.43
C TYR A 159 -16.09 8.78 -9.55
N ALA A 160 -16.59 8.27 -8.43
CA ALA A 160 -17.80 7.45 -8.41
C ALA A 160 -19.04 8.19 -8.95
N ASP A 161 -19.06 9.54 -8.91
CA ASP A 161 -20.19 10.32 -9.45
C ASP A 161 -20.20 10.38 -10.98
N LEU A 162 -19.11 9.95 -11.61
CA LEU A 162 -18.96 9.86 -13.07
C LEU A 162 -19.27 8.46 -13.63
N LEU A 163 -19.46 7.49 -12.74
CA LEU A 163 -19.79 6.12 -13.15
C LEU A 163 -21.31 6.02 -13.42
N GLU A 164 -21.65 5.37 -14.51
CA GLU A 164 -23.04 5.04 -14.78
C GLU A 164 -23.52 3.92 -13.85
N PRO A 165 -24.77 3.97 -13.36
CA PRO A 165 -25.35 2.88 -12.59
C PRO A 165 -25.42 1.60 -13.42
N GLU A 166 -24.89 0.50 -12.92
CA GLU A 166 -24.85 -0.79 -13.63
C GLU A 166 -25.79 -1.84 -13.02
N LEU A 167 -26.40 -1.56 -11.85
CA LEU A 167 -27.17 -2.55 -11.10
C LEU A 167 -28.31 -3.16 -11.92
N ASP A 168 -29.13 -2.34 -12.56
CA ASP A 168 -30.29 -2.80 -13.34
C ASP A 168 -29.86 -3.72 -14.50
N LYS A 169 -28.73 -3.42 -15.14
CA LYS A 169 -28.14 -4.24 -16.20
C LYS A 169 -27.68 -5.59 -15.66
N LEU A 170 -26.94 -5.57 -14.55
CA LEU A 170 -26.43 -6.78 -13.89
C LEU A 170 -27.56 -7.66 -13.35
N GLU A 171 -28.63 -7.07 -12.84
CA GLU A 171 -29.84 -7.78 -12.42
C GLU A 171 -30.51 -8.48 -13.59
N ALA A 172 -30.61 -7.81 -14.73
CA ALA A 172 -31.18 -8.42 -15.95
C ALA A 172 -30.31 -9.57 -16.47
N GLU A 173 -29.00 -9.44 -16.46
CA GLU A 173 -28.05 -10.50 -16.86
C GLU A 173 -28.15 -11.72 -15.93
N MET A 174 -28.29 -11.48 -14.62
CA MET A 174 -28.36 -12.53 -13.60
C MET A 174 -29.78 -13.08 -13.36
N ALA A 175 -30.81 -12.58 -14.03
CA ALA A 175 -32.20 -12.90 -13.72
C ALA A 175 -32.51 -14.40 -13.63
N GLN A 176 -31.86 -15.24 -14.45
CA GLN A 176 -32.06 -16.69 -14.44
C GLN A 176 -31.23 -17.46 -13.41
N TYR A 177 -30.20 -16.83 -12.84
CA TYR A 177 -29.26 -17.44 -11.89
C TYR A 177 -29.43 -16.89 -10.47
N LYS A 178 -29.94 -15.67 -10.33
CA LYS A 178 -30.14 -14.96 -9.07
C LYS A 178 -31.07 -15.72 -8.14
N GLN A 179 -30.62 -16.00 -6.91
CA GLN A 179 -31.41 -16.54 -5.82
C GLN A 179 -31.66 -15.49 -4.72
N GLN A 180 -30.74 -14.56 -4.58
CA GLN A 180 -30.76 -13.44 -3.62
C GLN A 180 -30.05 -12.22 -4.22
N ASP A 181 -30.23 -11.04 -3.61
CA ASP A 181 -29.68 -9.79 -4.17
C ASP A 181 -28.15 -9.76 -4.15
N GLU A 182 -27.53 -10.43 -3.16
CA GLU A 182 -26.08 -10.56 -3.05
C GLU A 182 -25.43 -11.32 -4.21
N ASP A 183 -26.16 -12.16 -4.93
CA ASP A 183 -25.65 -12.88 -6.10
C ASP A 183 -25.30 -11.92 -7.24
N VAL A 184 -26.09 -10.83 -7.40
CA VAL A 184 -25.80 -9.79 -8.39
C VAL A 184 -24.53 -9.03 -8.03
N LEU A 185 -24.33 -8.73 -6.72
CA LEU A 185 -23.11 -8.06 -6.24
C LEU A 185 -21.88 -8.98 -6.40
N THR A 186 -22.06 -10.27 -6.14
CA THR A 186 -20.99 -11.28 -6.34
C THR A 186 -20.58 -11.34 -7.81
N TYR A 187 -21.56 -11.37 -8.73
CA TYR A 187 -21.30 -11.36 -10.16
C TYR A 187 -20.63 -10.05 -10.64
N ALA A 188 -21.02 -8.90 -10.07
CA ALA A 188 -20.39 -7.62 -10.37
C ALA A 188 -18.89 -7.59 -10.01
N LEU A 189 -18.52 -8.29 -8.92
CA LEU A 189 -17.14 -8.35 -8.45
C LEU A 189 -16.32 -9.47 -9.09
N PHE A 190 -16.97 -10.57 -9.45
CA PHE A 190 -16.35 -11.80 -9.97
C PHE A 190 -17.18 -12.36 -11.13
N PRO A 191 -17.19 -11.67 -12.29
CA PRO A 191 -17.97 -12.05 -13.45
C PRO A 191 -17.53 -13.38 -14.08
#